data_69d58ac55b373e648b238f20bcccb0fc
#
_entry.id   69d58ac55b373e648b238f20bcccb0fc
#
_cell.length_a   1.000
_cell.length_b   1.000
_cell.length_c   1.000
_cell.angle_alpha   90.00
_cell.angle_beta   90.00
_cell.angle_gamma   90.00
#
_symmetry.space_group_name_H-M   'P 1'
#
loop_
_entity.id
_entity.type
_entity.pdbx_description
1 polymer ?
#
loop_
_entity_poly.entity_id
_entity_poly.type
_entity_poly.pdbx_seq_one_letter_code
_entity_poly.pdbx_strand_id
1 'polypeptide(L)'
;EEEAQLSFLGAACVPPRPGVLGMIDIGGGSTEVATGTADAGLAFSRSLQLGASRLLMEQRIDTPRDLAAARHLVRAMLKTSLPALPEPVGEWTLVGGTGTTLAGMQEGLSYHDALPEGIPLTLEIVSEWLARLADMTAGQRSALSGMPPTRVHILPTGLAVLEGIMEHFSIPQLRVSLRNNLDGYLYRLYKHPEEDRDG
;
A
#
# COMPACT_ATOMS: atom_id res chain seq x y z
N GLU A 1 -1.77 -12.62 13.26
CA GLU A 1 -1.34 -11.47 14.10
C GLU A 1 0.17 -11.24 14.00
N GLU A 2 1.01 -12.25 14.16
CA GLU A 2 2.47 -12.12 14.13
C GLU A 2 3.00 -11.59 12.79
N GLU A 3 2.50 -12.10 11.67
CA GLU A 3 2.90 -11.63 10.33
C GLU A 3 2.60 -10.13 10.12
N ALA A 4 1.42 -9.67 10.56
CA ALA A 4 1.04 -8.26 10.47
C ALA A 4 1.95 -7.38 11.35
N GLN A 5 2.35 -7.87 12.53
CA GLN A 5 3.28 -7.17 13.40
C GLN A 5 4.67 -7.06 12.78
N LEU A 6 5.19 -8.15 12.20
CA LEU A 6 6.49 -8.15 11.53
C LEU A 6 6.49 -7.24 10.29
N SER A 7 5.44 -7.29 9.47
CA SER A 7 5.30 -6.40 8.32
C SER A 7 5.28 -4.93 8.75
N PHE A 8 4.51 -4.61 9.81
CA PHE A 8 4.47 -3.25 10.36
C PHE A 8 5.84 -2.80 10.87
N LEU A 9 6.52 -3.63 11.66
CA LEU A 9 7.85 -3.31 12.19
C LEU A 9 8.86 -3.09 11.06
N GLY A 10 8.88 -3.96 10.06
CA GLY A 10 9.78 -3.83 8.91
C GLY A 10 9.51 -2.58 8.10
N ALA A 11 8.28 -2.38 7.69
CA ALA A 11 7.91 -1.31 6.76
C ALA A 11 7.83 0.08 7.40
N ALA A 12 7.24 0.18 8.59
CA ALA A 12 6.99 1.46 9.24
C ALA A 12 8.07 1.87 10.25
N CYS A 13 8.71 0.90 10.91
CA CYS A 13 9.60 1.17 12.04
C CYS A 13 11.10 1.05 11.73
N VAL A 14 11.47 0.70 10.49
CA VAL A 14 12.88 0.61 10.09
C VAL A 14 13.20 1.64 8.99
N PRO A 15 14.05 2.66 9.24
CA PRO A 15 14.64 3.01 10.55
C PRO A 15 13.57 3.47 11.56
N PRO A 16 13.84 3.37 12.86
CA PRO A 16 12.90 3.82 13.89
C PRO A 16 12.53 5.29 13.71
N ARG A 17 11.24 5.59 13.79
CA ARG A 17 10.68 6.93 13.67
C ARG A 17 9.79 7.23 14.88
N PRO A 18 9.76 8.48 15.37
CA PRO A 18 8.93 8.83 16.53
C PRO A 18 7.45 8.94 16.16
N GLY A 19 6.59 8.75 17.15
CA GLY A 19 5.14 8.94 17.03
C GLY A 19 4.41 7.72 16.48
N VAL A 20 3.12 7.93 16.24
CA VAL A 20 2.24 6.89 15.65
C VAL A 20 2.48 6.81 14.15
N LEU A 21 2.82 5.62 13.71
CA LEU A 21 3.11 5.28 12.32
C LEU A 21 1.97 4.44 11.75
N GLY A 22 1.71 4.60 10.45
CA GLY A 22 0.74 3.80 9.71
C GLY A 22 1.40 2.98 8.61
N MET A 23 0.82 1.82 8.34
CA MET A 23 1.19 0.96 7.22
C MET A 23 -0.06 0.58 6.42
N ILE A 24 0.07 0.60 5.11
CA ILE A 24 -0.90 0.07 4.16
C ILE A 24 -0.16 -0.97 3.31
N ASP A 25 -0.67 -2.20 3.28
CA ASP A 25 -0.19 -3.26 2.38
C ASP A 25 -1.31 -3.67 1.44
N ILE A 26 -1.15 -3.41 0.13
CA ILE A 26 -2.15 -3.77 -0.88
C ILE A 26 -1.70 -5.03 -1.61
N GLY A 27 -2.24 -6.16 -1.15
CA GLY A 27 -2.06 -7.45 -1.79
C GLY A 27 -3.02 -7.69 -2.95
N GLY A 28 -2.99 -8.92 -3.49
CA GLY A 28 -3.93 -9.33 -4.53
C GLY A 28 -5.34 -9.57 -4.01
N GLY A 29 -5.48 -10.26 -2.87
CA GLY A 29 -6.75 -10.68 -2.29
C GLY A 29 -7.25 -9.79 -1.16
N SER A 30 -6.35 -9.22 -0.40
CA SER A 30 -6.63 -8.41 0.79
C SER A 30 -5.81 -7.14 0.80
N THR A 31 -6.18 -6.24 1.69
CA THR A 31 -5.39 -5.06 2.05
C THR A 31 -5.33 -4.97 3.57
N GLU A 32 -4.13 -4.83 4.08
CA GLU A 32 -3.87 -4.67 5.50
C GLU A 32 -3.64 -3.18 5.80
N VAL A 33 -4.32 -2.68 6.83
CA VAL A 33 -4.09 -1.36 7.41
C VAL A 33 -3.70 -1.56 8.86
N ALA A 34 -2.56 -1.01 9.24
CA ALA A 34 -2.02 -1.14 10.58
C ALA A 34 -1.48 0.18 11.10
N THR A 35 -1.61 0.42 12.41
CA THR A 35 -0.98 1.56 13.08
C THR A 35 -0.35 1.15 14.40
N GLY A 36 0.67 1.89 14.82
CA GLY A 36 1.39 1.63 16.07
C GLY A 36 2.62 2.52 16.20
N THR A 37 3.53 2.15 17.07
CA THR A 37 4.80 2.86 17.28
C THR A 37 5.99 1.93 17.18
N ALA A 38 7.19 2.49 16.93
CA ALA A 38 8.42 1.70 16.89
C ALA A 38 8.76 1.04 18.24
N ASP A 39 8.29 1.60 19.37
CA ASP A 39 8.60 1.11 20.70
C ASP A 39 7.55 0.14 21.24
N ALA A 40 6.26 0.47 21.09
CA ALA A 40 5.16 -0.38 21.59
C ALA A 40 4.65 -1.41 20.56
N GLY A 41 5.10 -1.30 19.30
CA GLY A 41 4.64 -2.17 18.23
C GLY A 41 3.24 -1.81 17.73
N LEU A 42 2.51 -2.82 17.30
CA LEU A 42 1.21 -2.71 16.65
C LEU A 42 0.11 -2.38 17.67
N ALA A 43 -0.61 -1.28 17.45
CA ALA A 43 -1.76 -0.86 18.26
C ALA A 43 -3.11 -1.16 17.60
N PHE A 44 -3.15 -1.09 16.25
CA PHE A 44 -4.34 -1.36 15.47
C PHE A 44 -3.97 -2.13 14.20
N SER A 45 -4.80 -3.08 13.82
CA SER A 45 -4.67 -3.81 12.55
C SER A 45 -6.04 -4.23 12.02
N ARG A 46 -6.22 -4.10 10.70
CA ARG A 46 -7.36 -4.63 9.96
C ARG A 46 -6.90 -5.21 8.64
N SER A 47 -7.36 -6.42 8.35
CA SER A 47 -7.28 -7.02 7.01
C SER A 47 -8.65 -6.89 6.34
N LEU A 48 -8.65 -6.21 5.21
CA LEU A 48 -9.83 -5.98 4.40
C LEU A 48 -9.84 -7.02 3.26
N GLN A 49 -10.98 -7.65 3.01
CA GLN A 49 -11.15 -8.52 1.84
C GLN A 49 -11.30 -7.69 0.55
N LEU A 50 -10.39 -6.77 0.35
CA LEU A 50 -10.34 -5.78 -0.73
C LEU A 50 -8.89 -5.64 -1.19
N GLY A 51 -8.46 -6.47 -2.13
CA GLY A 51 -7.14 -6.41 -2.75
C GLY A 51 -7.23 -6.09 -4.23
N ALA A 52 -6.10 -5.81 -4.86
CA ALA A 52 -6.03 -5.38 -6.25
C ALA A 52 -6.60 -6.39 -7.23
N SER A 53 -6.30 -7.69 -7.07
CA SER A 53 -6.84 -8.76 -7.94
C SER A 53 -8.31 -9.06 -7.63
N ARG A 54 -8.71 -8.97 -6.37
CA ARG A 54 -10.11 -9.16 -5.98
C ARG A 54 -10.99 -8.08 -6.58
N LEU A 55 -10.58 -6.81 -6.47
CA LEU A 55 -11.32 -5.71 -7.10
C LEU A 55 -11.34 -5.86 -8.62
N LEU A 56 -10.25 -6.33 -9.26
CA LEU A 56 -10.22 -6.60 -10.70
C LEU A 56 -11.27 -7.63 -11.14
N MET A 57 -11.54 -8.65 -10.33
CA MET A 57 -12.58 -9.65 -10.64
C MET A 57 -13.99 -9.10 -10.50
N GLU A 58 -14.21 -8.16 -9.58
CA GLU A 58 -15.53 -7.56 -9.33
C GLU A 58 -15.80 -6.38 -10.25
N GLN A 59 -14.82 -5.50 -10.43
CA GLN A 59 -14.91 -4.26 -11.18
C GLN A 59 -13.59 -3.96 -11.90
N ARG A 60 -13.50 -4.34 -13.16
CA ARG A 60 -12.37 -3.93 -14.03
C ARG A 60 -12.40 -2.41 -14.23
N ILE A 61 -11.20 -1.85 -14.50
CA ILE A 61 -11.04 -0.42 -14.82
C ILE A 61 -10.37 -0.33 -16.20
N ASP A 62 -11.18 -0.26 -17.23
CA ASP A 62 -10.74 -0.13 -18.63
C ASP A 62 -11.23 1.19 -19.27
N THR A 63 -12.11 1.93 -18.57
CA THR A 63 -12.65 3.24 -18.98
C THR A 63 -12.80 4.17 -17.78
N PRO A 64 -12.91 5.50 -17.99
CA PRO A 64 -13.25 6.46 -16.93
C PRO A 64 -14.59 6.15 -16.22
N ARG A 65 -15.56 5.54 -16.93
CA ARG A 65 -16.82 5.09 -16.32
C ARG A 65 -16.61 3.94 -15.34
N ASP A 66 -15.75 2.97 -15.70
CA ASP A 66 -15.41 1.85 -14.82
C ASP A 66 -14.68 2.34 -13.57
N LEU A 67 -13.80 3.34 -13.73
CA LEU A 67 -13.14 3.99 -12.60
C LEU A 67 -14.14 4.62 -11.63
N ALA A 68 -15.15 5.32 -12.13
CA ALA A 68 -16.19 5.90 -11.27
C ALA A 68 -16.94 4.83 -10.49
N ALA A 69 -17.26 3.69 -11.13
CA ALA A 69 -17.89 2.54 -10.48
C ALA A 69 -16.97 1.91 -9.43
N ALA A 70 -15.68 1.70 -9.74
CA ALA A 70 -14.69 1.17 -8.82
C ALA A 70 -14.51 2.07 -7.58
N ARG A 71 -14.40 3.39 -7.75
CA ARG A 71 -14.35 4.37 -6.65
C ARG A 71 -15.58 4.26 -5.73
N HIS A 72 -16.76 4.14 -6.32
CA HIS A 72 -17.99 3.99 -5.54
C HIS A 72 -17.98 2.69 -4.72
N LEU A 73 -17.62 1.56 -5.33
CA LEU A 73 -17.52 0.27 -4.68
C LEU A 73 -16.50 0.29 -3.54
N VAL A 74 -15.28 0.78 -3.79
CA VAL A 74 -14.22 0.87 -2.79
C VAL A 74 -14.67 1.72 -1.60
N ARG A 75 -15.22 2.92 -1.83
CA ARG A 75 -15.72 3.79 -0.75
C ARG A 75 -16.81 3.11 0.08
N ALA A 76 -17.74 2.39 -0.56
CA ALA A 76 -18.79 1.66 0.15
C ALA A 76 -18.21 0.55 1.04
N MET A 77 -17.24 -0.21 0.54
CA MET A 77 -16.58 -1.27 1.29
C MET A 77 -15.77 -0.70 2.48
N LEU A 78 -15.00 0.36 2.25
CA LEU A 78 -14.21 0.99 3.32
C LEU A 78 -15.10 1.55 4.43
N LYS A 79 -16.20 2.20 4.09
CA LYS A 79 -17.16 2.75 5.06
C LYS A 79 -17.72 1.68 6.00
N THR A 80 -17.89 0.44 5.53
CA THR A 80 -18.46 -0.66 6.32
C THR A 80 -17.40 -1.48 7.06
N SER A 81 -16.17 -1.56 6.53
CA SER A 81 -15.16 -2.51 7.01
C SER A 81 -13.98 -1.87 7.72
N LEU A 82 -13.78 -0.55 7.54
CA LEU A 82 -12.63 0.16 8.09
C LEU A 82 -13.09 1.23 9.09
N PRO A 83 -12.94 0.96 10.40
CA PRO A 83 -13.34 1.93 11.43
C PRO A 83 -12.37 3.12 11.49
N ALA A 84 -12.75 4.15 12.25
CA ALA A 84 -11.84 5.23 12.60
C ALA A 84 -10.61 4.69 13.33
N LEU A 85 -9.48 5.34 13.13
CA LEU A 85 -8.24 5.00 13.82
C LEU A 85 -8.31 5.42 15.29
N PRO A 86 -7.68 4.65 16.20
CA PRO A 86 -7.66 4.98 17.62
C PRO A 86 -6.91 6.28 17.93
N GLU A 87 -5.89 6.59 17.14
CA GLU A 87 -5.03 7.78 17.30
C GLU A 87 -4.66 8.39 15.95
N PRO A 88 -4.36 9.70 15.90
CA PRO A 88 -3.82 10.33 14.70
C PRO A 88 -2.47 9.73 14.29
N VAL A 89 -2.32 9.43 13.02
CA VAL A 89 -1.08 8.88 12.45
C VAL A 89 -0.23 10.01 11.89
N GLY A 90 1.02 10.07 12.31
CA GLY A 90 1.97 11.12 11.88
C GLY A 90 2.57 10.86 10.49
N GLU A 91 2.86 9.61 10.17
CA GLU A 91 3.48 9.21 8.90
C GLU A 91 2.93 7.87 8.42
N TRP A 92 2.68 7.77 7.11
CA TRP A 92 2.15 6.57 6.46
C TRP A 92 3.18 5.94 5.52
N THR A 93 3.24 4.62 5.56
CA THR A 93 4.08 3.79 4.70
C THR A 93 3.21 2.85 3.87
N LEU A 94 3.48 2.78 2.57
CA LEU A 94 2.85 1.85 1.64
C LEU A 94 3.84 0.75 1.28
N VAL A 95 3.42 -0.50 1.42
CA VAL A 95 4.17 -1.67 0.98
C VAL A 95 3.44 -2.41 -0.15
N GLY A 96 4.12 -3.33 -0.78
CA GLY A 96 3.57 -4.17 -1.83
C GLY A 96 3.70 -3.60 -3.23
N GLY A 97 3.33 -4.44 -4.19
CA GLY A 97 3.61 -4.19 -5.59
C GLY A 97 2.82 -3.05 -6.23
N THR A 98 1.72 -2.59 -5.63
CA THR A 98 0.98 -1.41 -6.09
C THR A 98 1.83 -0.15 -5.89
N GLY A 99 2.38 0.02 -4.69
CA GLY A 99 3.22 1.16 -4.34
C GLY A 99 4.53 1.18 -5.12
N THR A 100 5.25 0.08 -5.14
CA THR A 100 6.55 0.00 -5.83
C THR A 100 6.43 0.20 -7.34
N THR A 101 5.37 -0.32 -7.97
CA THR A 101 5.13 -0.09 -9.40
C THR A 101 4.83 1.37 -9.69
N LEU A 102 3.91 2.00 -8.93
CA LEU A 102 3.59 3.41 -9.13
C LEU A 102 4.82 4.30 -8.90
N ALA A 103 5.58 4.06 -7.83
CA ALA A 103 6.80 4.81 -7.53
C ALA A 103 7.84 4.68 -8.66
N GLY A 104 8.08 3.48 -9.18
CA GLY A 104 8.98 3.27 -10.32
C GLY A 104 8.54 4.01 -11.58
N MET A 105 7.23 3.97 -11.89
CA MET A 105 6.66 4.70 -13.03
C MET A 105 6.78 6.23 -12.85
N GLN A 106 6.55 6.72 -11.64
CA GLN A 106 6.67 8.15 -11.29
C GLN A 106 8.11 8.66 -11.44
N GLU A 107 9.10 7.84 -11.06
CA GLU A 107 10.52 8.15 -11.20
C GLU A 107 11.05 7.89 -12.63
N GLY A 108 10.22 7.39 -13.54
CA GLY A 108 10.65 7.05 -14.91
C GLY A 108 11.58 5.85 -15.01
N LEU A 109 11.65 5.04 -13.97
CA LEU A 109 12.50 3.84 -13.91
C LEU A 109 11.91 2.70 -14.74
N SER A 110 12.77 1.79 -15.22
CA SER A 110 12.32 0.49 -15.70
C SER A 110 11.92 -0.38 -14.50
N TYR A 111 10.98 -1.31 -14.70
CA TYR A 111 10.60 -2.26 -13.64
C TYR A 111 11.70 -3.26 -13.27
N HIS A 112 12.84 -3.22 -13.97
CA HIS A 112 14.06 -3.97 -13.64
C HIS A 112 15.07 -3.15 -12.82
N ASP A 113 14.87 -1.83 -12.73
CA ASP A 113 15.78 -0.95 -12.00
C ASP A 113 15.52 -1.03 -10.49
N ALA A 114 16.56 -0.77 -9.72
CA ALA A 114 16.44 -0.66 -8.28
C ALA A 114 15.65 0.60 -7.91
N LEU A 115 14.59 0.42 -7.14
CA LEU A 115 13.79 1.52 -6.63
C LEU A 115 14.41 2.05 -5.32
N PRO A 116 14.59 3.37 -5.15
CA PRO A 116 14.98 3.95 -3.87
C PRO A 116 13.92 3.71 -2.79
N GLU A 117 14.37 3.53 -1.54
CA GLU A 117 13.50 3.43 -0.37
C GLU A 117 12.88 4.81 -0.04
N GLY A 118 11.61 4.82 0.35
CA GLY A 118 10.97 6.00 0.90
C GLY A 118 10.48 7.03 -0.11
N ILE A 119 10.28 6.65 -1.38
CA ILE A 119 9.71 7.54 -2.41
C ILE A 119 8.34 8.05 -1.93
N PRO A 120 8.11 9.37 -1.91
CA PRO A 120 6.83 9.94 -1.53
C PRO A 120 5.80 9.79 -2.66
N LEU A 121 4.58 9.40 -2.30
CA LEU A 121 3.41 9.43 -3.18
C LEU A 121 2.32 10.26 -2.53
N THR A 122 1.89 11.32 -3.20
CA THR A 122 0.75 12.14 -2.77
C THR A 122 -0.56 11.56 -3.30
N LEU A 123 -1.67 11.89 -2.65
CA LEU A 123 -3.01 11.53 -3.14
C LEU A 123 -3.23 12.06 -4.57
N GLU A 124 -2.71 13.24 -4.88
CA GLU A 124 -2.79 13.83 -6.22
C GLU A 124 -2.08 12.95 -7.26
N ILE A 125 -0.82 12.53 -7.00
CA ILE A 125 -0.07 11.61 -7.88
C ILE A 125 -0.85 10.31 -8.10
N VAL A 126 -1.38 9.72 -7.03
CA VAL A 126 -2.17 8.47 -7.12
C VAL A 126 -3.41 8.67 -8.00
N SER A 127 -4.15 9.76 -7.78
CA SER A 127 -5.38 10.07 -8.52
C SER A 127 -5.11 10.38 -10.01
N GLU A 128 -4.04 11.11 -10.32
CA GLU A 128 -3.64 11.42 -11.69
C GLU A 128 -3.25 10.16 -12.47
N TRP A 129 -2.40 9.29 -11.87
CA TRP A 129 -2.01 8.04 -12.51
C TRP A 129 -3.19 7.11 -12.69
N LEU A 130 -4.08 7.02 -11.70
CA LEU A 130 -5.29 6.20 -11.77
C LEU A 130 -6.20 6.66 -12.90
N ALA A 131 -6.46 7.96 -13.01
CA ALA A 131 -7.27 8.53 -14.09
C ALA A 131 -6.62 8.28 -15.47
N ARG A 132 -5.30 8.51 -15.59
CA ARG A 132 -4.54 8.25 -16.82
C ARG A 132 -4.61 6.78 -17.24
N LEU A 133 -4.41 5.85 -16.30
CA LEU A 133 -4.47 4.42 -16.62
C LEU A 133 -5.90 3.99 -17.00
N ALA A 134 -6.94 4.56 -16.41
CA ALA A 134 -8.32 4.26 -16.76
C ALA A 134 -8.70 4.68 -18.19
N ASP A 135 -8.01 5.69 -18.75
CA ASP A 135 -8.21 6.16 -20.14
C ASP A 135 -7.33 5.42 -21.17
N MET A 136 -6.49 4.49 -20.73
CA MET A 136 -5.55 3.75 -21.57
C MET A 136 -6.02 2.31 -21.82
N THR A 137 -5.80 1.82 -23.06
CA THR A 137 -5.91 0.38 -23.36
C THR A 137 -4.81 -0.42 -22.67
N ALA A 138 -4.99 -1.72 -22.51
CA ALA A 138 -3.96 -2.61 -21.95
C ALA A 138 -2.63 -2.54 -22.74
N GLY A 139 -2.70 -2.41 -24.06
CA GLY A 139 -1.50 -2.23 -24.92
C GLY A 139 -0.75 -0.92 -24.62
N GLN A 140 -1.47 0.17 -24.42
CA GLN A 140 -0.88 1.45 -24.04
C GLN A 140 -0.26 1.39 -22.62
N ARG A 141 -0.95 0.76 -21.66
CA ARG A 141 -0.42 0.55 -20.30
C ARG A 141 0.86 -0.28 -20.32
N SER A 142 0.91 -1.35 -21.12
CA SER A 142 2.09 -2.23 -21.22
C SER A 142 3.32 -1.55 -21.84
N ALA A 143 3.13 -0.46 -22.57
CA ALA A 143 4.20 0.34 -23.16
C ALA A 143 4.76 1.42 -22.21
N LEU A 144 4.17 1.60 -21.02
CA LEU A 144 4.67 2.57 -20.05
C LEU A 144 5.98 2.08 -19.42
N SER A 145 6.96 2.98 -19.31
CA SER A 145 8.16 2.69 -18.52
C SER A 145 7.78 2.36 -17.08
N GLY A 146 8.43 1.36 -16.49
CA GLY A 146 8.14 0.93 -15.13
C GLY A 146 6.93 0.01 -14.95
N MET A 147 6.15 -0.25 -16.01
CA MET A 147 4.99 -1.14 -15.95
C MET A 147 5.38 -2.61 -16.13
N PRO A 148 5.37 -3.46 -15.09
CA PRO A 148 5.60 -4.89 -15.24
C PRO A 148 4.45 -5.53 -16.03
N PRO A 149 4.71 -6.50 -16.92
CA PRO A 149 3.67 -7.20 -17.68
C PRO A 149 2.55 -7.78 -16.82
N THR A 150 2.89 -8.27 -15.63
CA THR A 150 1.95 -8.84 -14.66
C THR A 150 1.05 -7.81 -13.97
N ARG A 151 1.36 -6.50 -14.09
CA ARG A 151 0.65 -5.41 -13.43
C ARG A 151 -0.30 -4.61 -14.34
N VAL A 152 -0.24 -4.82 -15.66
CA VAL A 152 -1.01 -4.07 -16.66
C VAL A 152 -2.51 -3.97 -16.35
N HIS A 153 -3.11 -5.06 -15.86
CA HIS A 153 -4.54 -5.12 -15.53
C HIS A 153 -4.83 -4.84 -14.06
N ILE A 154 -3.85 -5.11 -13.18
CA ILE A 154 -4.05 -5.12 -11.73
C ILE A 154 -3.71 -3.76 -11.09
N LEU A 155 -2.80 -2.98 -11.71
CA LEU A 155 -2.38 -1.70 -11.14
C LEU A 155 -3.53 -0.70 -11.00
N PRO A 156 -4.42 -0.51 -12.01
CA PRO A 156 -5.53 0.43 -11.87
C PRO A 156 -6.43 0.11 -10.66
N THR A 157 -6.74 -1.17 -10.42
CA THR A 157 -7.55 -1.57 -9.27
C THR A 157 -6.80 -1.44 -7.95
N GLY A 158 -5.49 -1.72 -7.91
CA GLY A 158 -4.66 -1.46 -6.74
C GLY A 158 -4.61 0.02 -6.39
N LEU A 159 -4.47 0.90 -7.39
CA LEU A 159 -4.50 2.36 -7.18
C LEU A 159 -5.88 2.87 -6.73
N ALA A 160 -6.98 2.28 -7.21
CA ALA A 160 -8.32 2.63 -6.74
C ALA A 160 -8.53 2.28 -5.26
N VAL A 161 -7.97 1.14 -4.81
CA VAL A 161 -7.98 0.78 -3.38
C VAL A 161 -7.12 1.76 -2.58
N LEU A 162 -5.91 2.08 -3.06
CA LEU A 162 -5.01 3.04 -2.41
C LEU A 162 -5.65 4.42 -2.28
N GLU A 163 -6.18 4.96 -3.38
CA GLU A 163 -6.86 6.25 -3.40
C GLU A 163 -8.00 6.30 -2.37
N GLY A 164 -8.84 5.25 -2.36
CA GLY A 164 -9.95 5.15 -1.43
C GLY A 164 -9.50 5.15 0.04
N ILE A 165 -8.43 4.44 0.40
CA ILE A 165 -7.89 4.42 1.76
C ILE A 165 -7.27 5.78 2.12
N MET A 166 -6.53 6.40 1.22
CA MET A 166 -5.97 7.72 1.43
C MET A 166 -7.07 8.77 1.66
N GLU A 167 -8.15 8.74 0.88
CA GLU A 167 -9.33 9.59 1.08
C GLU A 167 -10.02 9.30 2.43
N HIS A 168 -10.23 8.02 2.77
CA HIS A 168 -10.94 7.59 3.98
C HIS A 168 -10.28 8.11 5.26
N PHE A 169 -8.94 8.08 5.32
CA PHE A 169 -8.16 8.56 6.46
C PHE A 169 -7.59 9.97 6.28
N SER A 170 -7.94 10.66 5.20
CA SER A 170 -7.41 12.00 4.87
C SER A 170 -5.87 12.02 4.81
N ILE A 171 -5.27 11.01 4.19
CA ILE A 171 -3.81 10.88 4.02
C ILE A 171 -3.38 11.70 2.81
N PRO A 172 -2.69 12.84 2.98
CA PRO A 172 -2.26 13.64 1.84
C PRO A 172 -1.05 13.04 1.11
N GLN A 173 -0.21 12.32 1.86
CA GLN A 173 1.03 11.73 1.36
C GLN A 173 1.41 10.51 2.19
N LEU A 174 2.04 9.54 1.54
CA LEU A 174 2.69 8.38 2.16
C LEU A 174 4.04 8.11 1.52
N ARG A 175 4.85 7.22 2.12
CA ARG A 175 6.14 6.79 1.57
C ARG A 175 6.05 5.33 1.14
N VAL A 176 6.64 5.00 0.01
CA VAL A 176 6.76 3.61 -0.44
C VAL A 176 7.94 2.94 0.25
N SER A 177 7.71 1.78 0.86
CA SER A 177 8.76 0.95 1.44
C SER A 177 8.96 -0.34 0.64
N LEU A 178 10.21 -0.71 0.48
CA LEU A 178 10.66 -1.98 -0.11
C LEU A 178 10.82 -3.08 0.94
N ARG A 179 10.68 -2.71 2.20
CA ARG A 179 10.86 -3.60 3.35
C ARG A 179 9.65 -4.50 3.55
N ASN A 180 9.86 -5.61 4.21
CA ASN A 180 8.87 -6.65 4.41
C ASN A 180 8.96 -7.26 5.82
N ASN A 181 8.23 -8.33 6.08
CA ASN A 181 8.23 -9.06 7.35
C ASN A 181 9.59 -9.60 7.77
N LEU A 182 10.50 -9.93 6.83
CA LEU A 182 11.87 -10.35 7.17
C LEU A 182 12.66 -9.19 7.82
N ASP A 183 12.53 -7.98 7.27
CA ASP A 183 13.15 -6.78 7.86
C ASP A 183 12.59 -6.52 9.28
N GLY A 184 11.29 -6.73 9.49
CA GLY A 184 10.65 -6.63 10.79
C GLY A 184 11.13 -7.68 11.78
N TYR A 185 11.33 -8.91 11.32
CA TYR A 185 11.89 -9.99 12.14
C TYR A 185 13.32 -9.66 12.58
N LEU A 186 14.18 -9.24 11.66
CA LEU A 186 15.54 -8.81 11.97
C LEU A 186 15.58 -7.64 12.95
N TYR A 187 14.66 -6.67 12.78
CA TYR A 187 14.53 -5.54 13.70
C TYR A 187 14.11 -5.98 15.12
N ARG A 188 13.15 -6.91 15.24
CA ARG A 188 12.72 -7.50 16.52
C ARG A 188 13.90 -8.20 17.21
N LEU A 189 14.64 -9.04 16.49
CA LEU A 189 15.84 -9.70 17.02
C LEU A 189 16.90 -8.72 17.54
N TYR A 190 17.07 -7.61 16.83
CA TYR A 190 18.03 -6.57 17.24
C TYR A 190 17.59 -5.84 18.51
N LYS A 191 16.30 -5.53 18.64
CA LYS A 191 15.75 -4.85 19.84
C LYS A 191 15.60 -5.76 21.06
N HIS A 192 15.25 -7.03 20.85
CA HIS A 192 14.95 -8.00 21.91
C HIS A 192 15.74 -9.31 21.72
N PRO A 193 17.08 -9.27 21.83
CA PRO A 193 17.92 -10.42 21.55
C PRO A 193 17.75 -11.60 22.52
N GLU A 194 17.05 -11.43 23.62
CA GLU A 194 16.85 -12.44 24.65
C GLU A 194 15.51 -13.20 24.55
N GLU A 195 14.48 -12.62 23.92
CA GLU A 195 13.15 -13.23 23.84
C GLU A 195 13.06 -14.43 22.88
N ASP A 196 13.95 -14.53 21.89
CA ASP A 196 13.97 -15.62 20.88
C ASP A 196 14.96 -16.75 21.23
N ARG A 197 15.58 -16.76 22.43
CA ARG A 197 16.53 -17.83 22.82
C ARG A 197 15.87 -19.03 23.51
N ASP A 198 14.60 -18.92 23.89
CA ASP A 198 13.84 -19.94 24.64
C ASP A 198 12.74 -20.63 23.81
N GLY A 199 12.81 -20.57 22.47
CA GLY A 199 11.85 -21.19 21.55
C GLY A 199 12.37 -22.41 20.80
#